data_af94afdfa98025c8961d77beb6b0521f
#
_entry.id   af94afdfa98025c8961d77beb6b0521f
#
_cell.length_a   1.000
_cell.length_b   1.000
_cell.length_c   1.000
_cell.angle_alpha   90.00
_cell.angle_beta   90.00
_cell.angle_gamma   90.00
#
_symmetry.space_group_name_H-M   'P 1'
#
loop_
_entity.id
_entity.type
_entity.pdbx_description
1 polymer ?
#
loop_
_entity_poly.entity_id
_entity_poly.type
_entity_poly.pdbx_seq_one_letter_code
_entity_poly.pdbx_strand_id
1 'polypeptide(L)'
;HPRPMKRLIACITFDFDAMSGLVARGLTSPTPVSRGEFGAVALPRILALMDRFGIKTSFFIPGVVIDTYPALCEAIVKAGHEVGHHGWSHVPPANLKPEEEEEGLARGIERIRQLTGKAPTGYRSPSWDLSPDSVRLLLKYGFYYESSMMAHDHEPYRVRQGDKVHVDRGMEFGDASGTGLLDIRMVPERHNAVKV
;
A
#
# COMPACT_ATOMS: atom_id res chain seq x y z
N HIS A 1 -18.42 -37.72 -10.17
CA HIS A 1 -17.37 -36.75 -10.50
C HIS A 1 -16.93 -36.05 -9.20
N PRO A 2 -15.63 -36.07 -8.83
CA PRO A 2 -15.16 -35.30 -7.71
C PRO A 2 -15.40 -33.80 -8.00
N ARG A 3 -16.01 -33.09 -7.08
CA ARG A 3 -16.14 -31.63 -7.18
C ARG A 3 -14.72 -31.04 -7.22
N PRO A 4 -14.41 -30.12 -8.13
CA PRO A 4 -13.12 -29.45 -8.10
C PRO A 4 -12.96 -28.81 -6.72
N MET A 5 -11.85 -29.08 -6.04
CA MET A 5 -11.52 -28.42 -4.79
C MET A 5 -11.44 -26.93 -5.04
N LYS A 6 -12.23 -26.14 -4.31
CA LYS A 6 -12.09 -24.68 -4.34
C LYS A 6 -10.67 -24.34 -3.88
N ARG A 7 -9.91 -23.69 -4.74
CA ARG A 7 -8.57 -23.19 -4.38
C ARG A 7 -8.74 -22.07 -3.37
N LEU A 8 -8.22 -22.25 -2.17
CA LEU A 8 -8.12 -21.19 -1.17
C LEU A 8 -6.82 -20.43 -1.44
N ILE A 9 -6.94 -19.11 -1.51
CA ILE A 9 -5.80 -18.22 -1.71
C ILE A 9 -5.62 -17.41 -0.43
N ALA A 10 -4.41 -17.45 0.12
CA ALA A 10 -4.01 -16.60 1.23
C ALA A 10 -2.91 -15.66 0.77
N CYS A 11 -3.05 -14.38 1.11
CA CYS A 11 -2.06 -13.36 0.81
C CYS A 11 -1.40 -12.91 2.10
N ILE A 12 -0.10 -13.01 2.14
CA ILE A 12 0.71 -12.49 3.22
C ILE A 12 1.40 -11.24 2.72
N THR A 13 1.23 -10.13 3.41
CA THR A 13 1.87 -8.86 3.07
C THR A 13 2.47 -8.22 4.29
N PHE A 14 3.48 -7.39 4.10
CA PHE A 14 4.17 -6.67 5.17
C PHE A 14 4.30 -5.21 4.80
N ASP A 15 4.16 -4.34 5.81
CA ASP A 15 4.57 -2.96 5.72
C ASP A 15 5.96 -2.86 6.38
N PHE A 16 6.95 -2.39 5.61
CA PHE A 16 8.31 -2.19 6.13
C PHE A 16 8.52 -0.71 6.41
N ASP A 17 7.96 -0.25 7.54
CA ASP A 17 7.93 1.16 7.92
C ASP A 17 9.18 1.61 8.66
N ALA A 18 9.89 0.69 9.31
CA ALA A 18 10.98 1.03 10.22
C ALA A 18 10.54 2.17 11.18
N MET A 19 11.30 3.28 11.25
CA MET A 19 10.96 4.43 12.10
C MET A 19 10.02 5.44 11.42
N SER A 20 9.72 5.29 10.12
CA SER A 20 9.06 6.36 9.35
C SER A 20 7.70 6.78 9.92
N GLY A 21 6.87 5.82 10.33
CA GLY A 21 5.57 6.09 10.94
C GLY A 21 5.65 6.78 12.32
N LEU A 22 6.73 6.60 13.05
CA LEU A 22 6.98 7.30 14.31
C LEU A 22 7.43 8.73 14.05
N VAL A 23 8.36 8.91 13.12
CA VAL A 23 8.86 10.22 12.70
C VAL A 23 7.75 11.07 12.10
N ALA A 24 6.91 10.51 11.26
CA ALA A 24 5.75 11.20 10.66
C ALA A 24 4.77 11.76 11.72
N ARG A 25 4.72 11.14 12.89
CA ARG A 25 3.93 11.61 14.05
C ARG A 25 4.70 12.54 15.00
N GLY A 26 5.90 12.99 14.62
CA GLY A 26 6.73 13.86 15.45
C GLY A 26 7.43 13.15 16.61
N LEU A 27 7.43 11.83 16.66
CA LEU A 27 8.08 11.03 17.70
C LEU A 27 9.55 10.82 17.36
N THR A 28 10.35 11.85 17.48
CA THR A 28 11.76 11.89 17.02
C THR A 28 12.79 11.69 18.13
N SER A 29 12.36 11.50 19.38
CA SER A 29 13.28 11.19 20.49
C SER A 29 13.87 9.76 20.34
N PRO A 30 15.03 9.46 20.98
CA PRO A 30 15.74 8.20 20.78
C PRO A 30 14.89 6.95 21.03
N THR A 31 14.02 6.96 22.04
CA THR A 31 13.23 5.76 22.39
C THR A 31 12.22 5.36 21.31
N PRO A 32 11.34 6.23 20.78
CA PRO A 32 10.48 5.89 19.64
C PRO A 32 11.28 5.49 18.41
N VAL A 33 12.32 6.23 18.05
CA VAL A 33 13.14 5.93 16.87
C VAL A 33 13.74 4.53 16.97
N SER A 34 14.32 4.16 18.12
CA SER A 34 14.88 2.82 18.34
C SER A 34 13.87 1.69 18.24
N ARG A 35 12.60 1.93 18.61
CA ARG A 35 11.52 0.95 18.37
C ARG A 35 11.29 0.72 16.89
N GLY A 36 11.30 1.78 16.09
CA GLY A 36 11.16 1.68 14.64
C GLY A 36 12.34 0.95 14.00
N GLU A 37 13.54 1.16 14.50
CA GLU A 37 14.75 0.47 14.03
C GLU A 37 14.68 -1.06 14.21
N PHE A 38 13.86 -1.56 15.14
CA PHE A 38 13.62 -2.99 15.29
C PHE A 38 13.10 -3.64 13.98
N GLY A 39 12.43 -2.89 13.12
CA GLY A 39 12.03 -3.36 11.79
C GLY A 39 13.20 -3.87 10.96
N ALA A 40 14.37 -3.22 11.06
CA ALA A 40 15.59 -3.65 10.38
C ALA A 40 16.13 -4.98 10.94
N VAL A 41 15.93 -5.25 12.22
CA VAL A 41 16.29 -6.52 12.87
C VAL A 41 15.29 -7.63 12.52
N ALA A 42 14.01 -7.30 12.42
CA ALA A 42 12.94 -8.25 12.12
C ALA A 42 12.95 -8.72 10.67
N LEU A 43 13.26 -7.83 9.72
CA LEU A 43 13.16 -8.12 8.29
C LEU A 43 13.96 -9.37 7.84
N PRO A 44 15.25 -9.55 8.19
CA PRO A 44 15.98 -10.77 7.82
C PRO A 44 15.33 -12.05 8.34
N ARG A 45 14.69 -11.99 9.51
CA ARG A 45 13.97 -13.13 10.11
C ARG A 45 12.71 -13.46 9.32
N ILE A 46 11.98 -12.43 8.87
CA ILE A 46 10.79 -12.59 8.01
C ILE A 46 11.20 -13.18 6.66
N LEU A 47 12.25 -12.67 6.04
CA LEU A 47 12.75 -13.20 4.77
C LEU A 47 13.16 -14.67 4.89
N ALA A 48 13.88 -15.05 5.96
CA ALA A 48 14.26 -16.44 6.21
C ALA A 48 13.01 -17.33 6.44
N LEU A 49 11.97 -16.82 7.10
CA LEU A 49 10.73 -17.55 7.31
C LEU A 49 9.99 -17.78 5.98
N MET A 50 9.88 -16.74 5.15
CA MET A 50 9.24 -16.84 3.83
C MET A 50 10.00 -17.80 2.91
N ASP A 51 11.33 -17.75 2.92
CA ASP A 51 12.18 -18.67 2.14
C ASP A 51 11.99 -20.12 2.59
N ARG A 52 11.99 -20.36 3.90
CA ARG A 52 11.78 -21.71 4.47
C ARG A 52 10.50 -22.37 3.99
N PHE A 53 9.44 -21.60 3.77
CA PHE A 53 8.15 -22.12 3.31
C PHE A 53 7.89 -21.91 1.83
N GLY A 54 8.85 -21.37 1.07
CA GLY A 54 8.71 -21.10 -0.35
C GLY A 54 7.64 -20.06 -0.66
N ILE A 55 7.34 -19.13 0.29
CA ILE A 55 6.29 -18.13 0.17
C ILE A 55 6.87 -16.86 -0.47
N LYS A 56 6.20 -16.37 -1.52
CA LYS A 56 6.44 -15.01 -2.03
C LYS A 56 5.34 -14.09 -1.51
N THR A 57 5.73 -12.86 -1.19
CA THR A 57 4.86 -11.88 -0.53
C THR A 57 5.10 -10.49 -1.10
N SER A 58 4.26 -9.53 -0.76
CA SER A 58 4.42 -8.12 -1.10
C SER A 58 4.86 -7.33 0.14
N PHE A 59 5.87 -6.50 -0.04
CA PHE A 59 6.31 -5.53 0.96
C PHE A 59 5.93 -4.13 0.50
N PHE A 60 5.13 -3.43 1.28
CA PHE A 60 4.83 -2.02 1.06
C PHE A 60 5.86 -1.19 1.83
N ILE A 61 6.60 -0.34 1.12
CA ILE A 61 7.78 0.33 1.69
C ILE A 61 7.69 1.84 1.43
N PRO A 62 7.75 2.69 2.47
CA PRO A 62 7.88 4.13 2.29
C PRO A 62 9.19 4.49 1.60
N GLY A 63 9.18 5.51 0.74
CA GLY A 63 10.38 5.91 -0.01
C GLY A 63 11.58 6.25 0.88
N VAL A 64 11.35 6.94 2.00
CA VAL A 64 12.41 7.28 2.98
C VAL A 64 13.04 6.04 3.62
N VAL A 65 12.29 4.93 3.74
CA VAL A 65 12.82 3.67 4.28
C VAL A 65 13.77 3.00 3.30
N ILE A 66 13.48 3.10 2.00
CA ILE A 66 14.38 2.63 0.96
C ILE A 66 15.70 3.42 1.00
N ASP A 67 15.63 4.73 1.23
CA ASP A 67 16.83 5.57 1.36
C ASP A 67 17.63 5.27 2.63
N THR A 68 16.94 4.94 3.72
CA THR A 68 17.57 4.68 5.02
C THR A 68 18.18 3.28 5.12
N TYR A 69 17.52 2.28 4.53
CA TYR A 69 17.90 0.87 4.61
C TYR A 69 18.04 0.21 3.22
N PRO A 70 18.85 0.76 2.30
CA PRO A 70 18.89 0.28 0.92
C PRO A 70 19.27 -1.20 0.83
N ALA A 71 20.24 -1.66 1.61
CA ALA A 71 20.67 -3.07 1.58
C ALA A 71 19.57 -4.05 2.01
N LEU A 72 18.72 -3.66 2.97
CA LEU A 72 17.59 -4.47 3.40
C LEU A 72 16.49 -4.51 2.33
N CYS A 73 16.20 -3.38 1.69
CA CYS A 73 15.26 -3.31 0.59
C CYS A 73 15.75 -4.11 -0.64
N GLU A 74 17.03 -4.06 -0.94
CA GLU A 74 17.65 -4.93 -1.96
C GLU A 74 17.51 -6.42 -1.62
N ALA A 75 17.63 -6.80 -0.35
CA ALA A 75 17.44 -8.18 0.08
C ALA A 75 16.00 -8.67 -0.18
N ILE A 76 14.97 -7.81 0.01
CA ILE A 76 13.58 -8.12 -0.34
C ILE A 76 13.47 -8.43 -1.84
N VAL A 77 14.07 -7.59 -2.69
CA VAL A 77 14.05 -7.76 -4.14
C VAL A 77 14.79 -9.02 -4.57
N LYS A 78 15.98 -9.25 -4.03
CA LYS A 78 16.78 -10.46 -4.31
C LYS A 78 16.07 -11.75 -3.90
N ALA A 79 15.29 -11.70 -2.82
CA ALA A 79 14.47 -12.82 -2.39
C ALA A 79 13.24 -13.06 -3.29
N GLY A 80 13.00 -12.20 -4.29
CA GLY A 80 11.94 -12.34 -5.28
C GLY A 80 10.55 -11.95 -4.75
N HIS A 81 10.50 -11.08 -3.74
CA HIS A 81 9.26 -10.50 -3.24
C HIS A 81 8.87 -9.26 -4.06
N GLU A 82 7.58 -8.94 -4.04
CA GLU A 82 7.08 -7.70 -4.60
C GLU A 82 7.39 -6.52 -3.69
N VAL A 83 7.72 -5.37 -4.28
CA VAL A 83 7.80 -4.09 -3.59
C VAL A 83 6.67 -3.20 -4.06
N GLY A 84 5.74 -2.90 -3.15
CA GLY A 84 4.65 -1.96 -3.33
C GLY A 84 4.97 -0.59 -2.72
N HIS A 85 4.22 0.41 -3.13
CA HIS A 85 4.36 1.79 -2.68
C HIS A 85 3.62 2.02 -1.35
N HIS A 86 4.26 2.69 -0.38
CA HIS A 86 3.67 3.00 0.92
C HIS A 86 3.84 4.49 1.32
N GLY A 87 3.55 5.39 0.37
CA GLY A 87 3.83 6.80 0.54
C GLY A 87 5.32 7.11 0.45
N TRP A 88 5.67 8.39 0.64
CA TRP A 88 7.08 8.81 0.70
C TRP A 88 7.63 8.74 2.13
N SER A 89 7.03 9.47 3.07
CA SER A 89 7.48 9.64 4.46
C SER A 89 6.55 9.03 5.50
N HIS A 90 5.64 8.15 5.09
CA HIS A 90 4.61 7.54 5.94
C HIS A 90 3.60 8.56 6.54
N VAL A 91 3.49 9.75 5.98
CA VAL A 91 2.40 10.67 6.32
C VAL A 91 1.13 10.21 5.60
N PRO A 92 0.01 10.04 6.32
CA PRO A 92 -1.26 9.66 5.67
C PRO A 92 -1.68 10.69 4.62
N PRO A 93 -2.12 10.27 3.42
CA PRO A 93 -2.59 11.18 2.38
C PRO A 93 -3.64 12.18 2.82
N ALA A 94 -4.55 11.78 3.71
CA ALA A 94 -5.58 12.66 4.27
C ALA A 94 -5.01 13.88 5.01
N ASN A 95 -3.73 13.83 5.43
CA ASN A 95 -3.04 14.91 6.14
C ASN A 95 -2.11 15.72 5.23
N LEU A 96 -2.11 15.44 3.93
CA LEU A 96 -1.30 16.13 2.93
C LEU A 96 -2.17 17.07 2.08
N LYS A 97 -1.54 18.10 1.54
CA LYS A 97 -2.14 18.85 0.44
C LYS A 97 -2.09 17.99 -0.84
N PRO A 98 -2.99 18.20 -1.80
CA PRO A 98 -3.01 17.42 -3.03
C PRO A 98 -1.67 17.40 -3.78
N GLU A 99 -0.95 18.53 -3.80
CA GLU A 99 0.33 18.67 -4.46
C GLU A 99 1.43 17.88 -3.72
N GLU A 100 1.40 17.87 -2.40
CA GLU A 100 2.34 17.13 -1.55
C GLU A 100 2.12 15.62 -1.67
N GLU A 101 0.86 15.19 -1.75
CA GLU A 101 0.51 13.79 -1.99
C GLU A 101 1.03 13.34 -3.35
N GLU A 102 0.78 14.11 -4.39
CA GLU A 102 1.22 13.78 -5.76
C GLU A 102 2.75 13.74 -5.86
N GLU A 103 3.44 14.72 -5.30
CA GLU A 103 4.91 14.75 -5.25
C GLU A 103 5.47 13.51 -4.52
N GLY A 104 4.92 13.20 -3.35
CA GLY A 104 5.33 12.03 -2.57
C GLY A 104 5.10 10.72 -3.31
N LEU A 105 3.99 10.62 -4.04
CA LEU A 105 3.68 9.47 -4.87
C LEU A 105 4.68 9.33 -6.02
N ALA A 106 4.92 10.39 -6.78
CA ALA A 106 5.85 10.39 -7.91
C ALA A 106 7.29 10.06 -7.45
N ARG A 107 7.73 10.65 -6.35
CA ARG A 107 9.04 10.41 -5.78
C ARG A 107 9.23 8.95 -5.32
N GLY A 108 8.22 8.39 -4.66
CA GLY A 108 8.25 6.99 -4.22
C GLY A 108 8.25 6.02 -5.40
N ILE A 109 7.49 6.29 -6.47
CA ILE A 109 7.49 5.49 -7.69
C ILE A 109 8.91 5.45 -8.29
N GLU A 110 9.56 6.59 -8.40
CA GLU A 110 10.91 6.66 -8.97
C GLU A 110 11.91 5.90 -8.11
N ARG A 111 11.81 6.03 -6.78
CA ARG A 111 12.70 5.32 -5.86
C ARG A 111 12.52 3.81 -5.92
N ILE A 112 11.29 3.33 -6.02
CA ILE A 112 11.01 1.90 -6.21
C ILE A 112 11.50 1.43 -7.57
N ARG A 113 11.35 2.24 -8.64
CA ARG A 113 11.89 1.90 -9.96
C ARG A 113 13.40 1.74 -9.94
N GLN A 114 14.13 2.61 -9.24
CA GLN A 114 15.58 2.49 -9.07
C GLN A 114 15.97 1.23 -8.31
N LEU A 115 15.20 0.85 -7.31
CA LEU A 115 15.44 -0.35 -6.49
C LEU A 115 15.15 -1.66 -7.26
N THR A 116 14.04 -1.70 -7.99
CA THR A 116 13.48 -2.95 -8.56
C THR A 116 13.64 -3.08 -10.07
N GLY A 117 14.02 -2.01 -10.77
CA GLY A 117 14.04 -1.93 -12.23
C GLY A 117 12.68 -1.66 -12.88
N LYS A 118 11.59 -1.53 -12.11
CA LYS A 118 10.23 -1.31 -12.62
C LYS A 118 9.39 -0.44 -11.68
N ALA A 119 8.38 0.22 -12.23
CA ALA A 119 7.41 0.95 -11.42
C ALA A 119 6.60 -0.02 -10.53
N PRO A 120 6.19 0.41 -9.32
CA PRO A 120 5.31 -0.39 -8.47
C PRO A 120 3.93 -0.53 -9.12
N THR A 121 3.30 -1.69 -8.92
CA THR A 121 1.94 -1.94 -9.37
C THR A 121 0.93 -1.88 -8.22
N GLY A 122 1.39 -2.05 -7.00
CA GLY A 122 0.59 -2.04 -5.77
C GLY A 122 0.86 -0.83 -4.91
N TYR A 123 -0.20 -0.36 -4.27
CA TYR A 123 -0.16 0.73 -3.30
C TYR A 123 -0.84 0.31 -2.00
N ARG A 124 -0.30 0.75 -0.89
CA ARG A 124 -0.97 0.76 0.42
C ARG A 124 -0.74 2.11 1.06
N SER A 125 -1.83 2.74 1.50
CA SER A 125 -1.73 4.04 2.15
C SER A 125 -1.13 3.93 3.55
N PRO A 126 -0.23 4.83 3.94
CA PRO A 126 0.14 5.02 5.34
C PRO A 126 -1.10 5.15 6.23
N SER A 127 -1.15 4.33 7.29
CA SER A 127 -2.28 4.26 8.23
C SER A 127 -3.62 3.88 7.57
N TRP A 128 -3.62 3.31 6.37
CA TRP A 128 -4.81 2.97 5.56
C TRP A 128 -5.74 4.15 5.29
N ASP A 129 -5.26 5.36 5.38
CA ASP A 129 -6.04 6.58 5.26
C ASP A 129 -5.74 7.28 3.92
N LEU A 130 -6.76 7.37 3.07
CA LEU A 130 -6.70 7.95 1.74
C LEU A 130 -7.28 9.37 1.75
N SER A 131 -6.73 10.24 0.91
CA SER A 131 -7.32 11.53 0.60
C SER A 131 -8.44 11.38 -0.45
N PRO A 132 -9.28 12.41 -0.63
CA PRO A 132 -10.23 12.42 -1.75
C PRO A 132 -9.59 12.31 -3.13
N ASP A 133 -8.31 12.67 -3.27
CA ASP A 133 -7.57 12.64 -4.53
C ASP A 133 -6.79 11.35 -4.76
N SER A 134 -6.56 10.54 -3.72
CA SER A 134 -5.68 9.35 -3.78
C SER A 134 -6.02 8.42 -4.92
N VAL A 135 -7.29 8.05 -5.08
CA VAL A 135 -7.72 7.12 -6.14
C VAL A 135 -7.42 7.69 -7.52
N ARG A 136 -7.72 8.97 -7.74
CA ARG A 136 -7.43 9.66 -9.02
C ARG A 136 -5.94 9.65 -9.32
N LEU A 137 -5.10 9.91 -8.32
CA LEU A 137 -3.64 9.90 -8.46
C LEU A 137 -3.11 8.50 -8.74
N LEU A 138 -3.59 7.48 -8.02
CA LEU A 138 -3.19 6.10 -8.27
C LEU A 138 -3.49 5.65 -9.70
N LEU A 139 -4.66 6.00 -10.22
CA LEU A 139 -4.99 5.75 -11.63
C LEU A 139 -4.11 6.52 -12.59
N LYS A 140 -3.85 7.80 -12.34
CA LYS A 140 -2.97 8.65 -13.16
C LYS A 140 -1.60 8.02 -13.31
N TYR A 141 -1.06 7.44 -12.24
CA TYR A 141 0.28 6.83 -12.23
C TYR A 141 0.29 5.34 -12.57
N GLY A 142 -0.85 4.77 -12.94
CA GLY A 142 -0.94 3.39 -13.46
C GLY A 142 -0.82 2.30 -12.41
N PHE A 143 -1.18 2.58 -11.17
CA PHE A 143 -1.29 1.54 -10.15
C PHE A 143 -2.38 0.55 -10.50
N TYR A 144 -2.12 -0.71 -10.22
CA TYR A 144 -2.97 -1.83 -10.58
C TYR A 144 -3.91 -2.26 -9.46
N TYR A 145 -3.45 -2.14 -8.22
CA TYR A 145 -4.25 -2.44 -7.04
C TYR A 145 -3.89 -1.54 -5.87
N GLU A 146 -4.84 -1.42 -4.97
CA GLU A 146 -4.76 -0.68 -3.72
C GLU A 146 -5.18 -1.62 -2.58
N SER A 147 -4.53 -1.52 -1.42
CA SER A 147 -4.66 -2.46 -0.31
C SER A 147 -4.99 -1.79 1.02
N SER A 148 -5.68 -0.64 1.00
CA SER A 148 -6.02 0.11 2.22
C SER A 148 -7.52 0.09 2.51
N MET A 149 -8.36 0.14 1.48
CA MET A 149 -9.81 0.18 1.65
C MET A 149 -10.37 -1.19 2.05
N MET A 150 -11.43 -1.20 2.87
CA MET A 150 -11.91 -2.37 3.60
C MET A 150 -13.40 -2.65 3.37
N ALA A 151 -13.90 -2.45 2.13
CA ALA A 151 -15.32 -2.67 1.86
C ALA A 151 -15.70 -4.15 1.69
N HIS A 152 -14.72 -5.05 1.57
CA HIS A 152 -14.95 -6.49 1.49
C HIS A 152 -13.83 -7.26 2.19
N ASP A 153 -14.18 -8.37 2.85
CA ASP A 153 -13.26 -9.17 3.66
C ASP A 153 -12.59 -10.34 2.92
N HIS A 154 -13.21 -10.84 1.86
CA HIS A 154 -12.75 -12.05 1.16
C HIS A 154 -12.37 -11.84 -0.30
N GLU A 155 -12.91 -10.81 -0.95
CA GLU A 155 -12.75 -10.64 -2.39
C GLU A 155 -12.25 -9.23 -2.73
N PRO A 156 -11.39 -9.11 -3.75
CA PRO A 156 -11.07 -7.81 -4.34
C PRO A 156 -12.35 -7.17 -4.89
N TYR A 157 -12.48 -5.87 -4.71
CA TYR A 157 -13.63 -5.12 -5.20
C TYR A 157 -13.16 -3.87 -5.96
N ARG A 158 -14.07 -3.30 -6.74
CA ARG A 158 -13.81 -2.05 -7.44
C ARG A 158 -14.09 -0.89 -6.51
N VAL A 159 -13.17 0.07 -6.50
CA VAL A 159 -13.36 1.31 -5.74
C VAL A 159 -14.12 2.32 -6.56
N ARG A 160 -14.81 3.23 -5.87
CA ARG A 160 -15.51 4.37 -6.47
C ARG A 160 -14.71 5.64 -6.26
N GLN A 161 -14.80 6.55 -7.20
CA GLN A 161 -14.22 7.89 -7.09
C GLN A 161 -15.31 8.94 -7.20
N GLY A 162 -15.15 10.03 -6.42
CA GLY A 162 -16.01 11.18 -6.55
C GLY A 162 -17.30 11.09 -5.75
N ASP A 163 -17.45 10.13 -4.86
CA ASP A 163 -18.56 10.10 -3.91
C ASP A 163 -18.47 11.35 -3.03
N LYS A 164 -19.54 12.14 -3.05
CA LYS A 164 -19.70 13.28 -2.14
C LYS A 164 -20.44 12.82 -0.91
N VAL A 165 -19.75 12.80 0.21
CA VAL A 165 -20.41 12.59 1.51
C VAL A 165 -21.03 13.93 1.94
N HIS A 166 -22.34 14.03 1.89
CA HIS A 166 -23.06 15.14 2.50
C HIS A 166 -23.30 14.80 3.98
N VAL A 167 -22.51 15.39 4.84
CA VAL A 167 -22.79 15.36 6.28
C VAL A 167 -23.81 16.48 6.55
N ASP A 168 -25.09 16.15 6.45
CA ASP A 168 -26.11 17.02 7.01
C ASP A 168 -26.20 16.77 8.52
N ARG A 169 -26.73 17.75 9.28
CA ARG A 169 -26.75 17.77 10.76
C ARG A 169 -27.41 16.56 11.44
N GLY A 170 -27.75 15.52 10.70
CA GLY A 170 -28.33 14.27 11.16
C GLY A 170 -27.60 13.01 10.76
N MET A 171 -26.34 13.07 10.24
CA MET A 171 -25.61 11.89 9.73
C MET A 171 -26.43 11.03 8.75
N GLU A 172 -27.08 11.62 7.80
CA GLU A 172 -27.59 10.86 6.68
C GLU A 172 -26.47 10.68 5.66
N PHE A 173 -26.05 9.44 5.46
CA PHE A 173 -25.23 9.10 4.30
C PHE A 173 -26.10 9.34 3.07
N GLY A 174 -25.72 10.34 2.27
CA GLY A 174 -26.46 10.70 1.08
C GLY A 174 -26.62 9.51 0.15
N ASP A 175 -27.81 9.43 -0.41
CA ASP A 175 -28.15 8.52 -1.49
C ASP A 175 -27.10 8.58 -2.60
N ALA A 176 -26.48 7.45 -2.87
CA ALA A 176 -25.50 7.24 -3.96
C ALA A 176 -26.14 7.32 -5.37
N SER A 177 -27.38 7.83 -5.49
CA SER A 177 -28.16 7.85 -6.74
C SER A 177 -27.80 8.98 -7.70
N GLY A 178 -26.91 9.86 -7.33
CA GLY A 178 -26.62 11.06 -8.12
C GLY A 178 -25.20 11.13 -8.66
N THR A 179 -25.03 10.86 -9.89
CA THR A 179 -24.06 11.46 -10.79
C THR A 179 -22.59 11.08 -10.62
N GLY A 180 -22.09 10.31 -11.52
CA GLY A 180 -20.65 10.23 -11.78
C GLY A 180 -19.91 9.14 -11.02
N LEU A 181 -20.55 8.01 -10.85
CA LEU A 181 -19.84 6.77 -10.53
C LEU A 181 -18.85 6.48 -11.67
N LEU A 182 -17.64 6.95 -11.54
CA LEU A 182 -16.54 6.36 -12.29
C LEU A 182 -16.30 4.99 -11.65
N ASP A 183 -16.72 3.94 -12.35
CA ASP A 183 -16.39 2.56 -12.00
C ASP A 183 -14.89 2.38 -12.22
N ILE A 184 -14.11 2.65 -11.17
CA ILE A 184 -12.66 2.58 -11.24
C ILE A 184 -12.25 1.14 -11.07
N ARG A 185 -11.77 0.56 -12.13
CA ARG A 185 -11.17 -0.77 -12.12
C ARG A 185 -9.77 -0.69 -11.53
N MET A 186 -9.66 -0.72 -10.21
CA MET A 186 -8.35 -0.90 -9.55
C MET A 186 -7.82 -2.32 -9.72
N VAL A 187 -8.71 -3.25 -10.11
CA VAL A 187 -8.36 -4.64 -10.44
C VAL A 187 -8.99 -4.98 -11.79
N PRO A 188 -8.24 -5.29 -12.85
CA PRO A 188 -8.80 -5.79 -14.10
C PRO A 188 -9.54 -7.11 -13.89
N GLU A 189 -10.61 -7.31 -14.62
CA GLU A 189 -11.50 -8.49 -14.54
C GLU A 189 -10.80 -9.85 -14.66
N ARG A 190 -9.57 -9.88 -15.15
CA ARG A 190 -8.84 -11.13 -15.45
C ARG A 190 -7.77 -11.52 -14.44
N HIS A 191 -7.53 -10.70 -13.45
CA HIS A 191 -6.51 -11.01 -12.44
C HIS A 191 -7.16 -10.80 -11.09
N ASN A 192 -7.54 -11.88 -10.45
CA ASN A 192 -7.72 -11.87 -9.01
C ASN A 192 -6.43 -11.27 -8.46
N ALA A 193 -6.56 -10.12 -7.82
CA ALA A 193 -5.45 -9.32 -7.37
C ALA A 193 -4.75 -9.99 -6.21
N VAL A 194 -4.24 -11.14 -6.47
CA VAL A 194 -3.15 -11.71 -5.70
C VAL A 194 -2.51 -12.76 -6.55
N LYS A 195 -1.46 -12.38 -7.22
CA LYS A 195 -0.47 -13.38 -7.58
C LYS A 195 0.30 -13.70 -6.31
N VAL A 196 -0.02 -14.82 -5.72
CA VAL A 196 0.90 -15.50 -4.81
C VAL A 196 2.06 -16.01 -5.63
#